data_89ad12f659f18ba26a0010ca3d8d69b1
#
_entry.id   89ad12f659f18ba26a0010ca3d8d69b1
#
_cell.length_a   1.000
_cell.length_b   1.000
_cell.length_c   1.000
_cell.angle_alpha   90.00
_cell.angle_beta   90.00
_cell.angle_gamma   90.00
#
_symmetry.space_group_name_H-M   'P 1'
#
loop_
_entity.id
_entity.type
_entity.pdbx_description
1 polymer ?
#
loop_
_entity_poly.entity_id
_entity_poly.type
_entity_poly.pdbx_seq_one_letter_code
_entity_poly.pdbx_strand_id
1 'polypeptide(L)'
;MKTFSNKVLTKPEAEQALDTAIALVRRNLPLYTDHCQNHSSVHDIYPQCENNQWTCGFWPGEVWLSYERTGDEAFKNTALTLVDSFLYRIEHKIEVDHHDMGFLYSPSCVAAYKLTGSEKGRKAAILAADQLCTRFQEKGEFFQAWGALGAADNYRYIIDCLLNVPLLYWASETTGDAHYADLAHKHVTTCLANSIRPDGSTYHTFFMDPVTGGPVRGATCQGYKDDSCWARGQAWGVYGTAISYRYTRRPEYLDAFRRVLAYYLERLPEDLVPYWDMTFTSGTEEPRDSSSASIVACGLLEAAKYVGNDEAAEYTKLAAQMLGSVAAHYAVKEGPQGIGLVRHGTYSKKSPYNTCTPEGVDECVSWGDYFYMEALTRLTKDWELYW
;
A
#
# COMPACT_ATOMS: atom_id res chain seq x y z
N MET A 1 16.56 15.96 9.83
CA MET A 1 15.34 15.17 10.09
C MET A 1 15.02 15.18 11.59
N LYS A 2 13.73 15.08 11.99
CA LYS A 2 13.33 14.92 13.40
C LYS A 2 13.91 13.62 13.95
N THR A 3 14.50 13.65 15.12
CA THR A 3 15.08 12.46 15.80
C THR A 3 14.12 11.92 16.84
N PHE A 4 14.06 10.60 16.93
CA PHE A 4 13.16 9.90 17.84
C PHE A 4 13.98 9.03 18.80
N SER A 5 13.52 8.90 20.06
CA SER A 5 14.16 8.11 21.10
C SER A 5 13.59 6.68 21.25
N ASN A 6 12.60 6.33 20.39
CA ASN A 6 11.95 5.03 20.42
C ASN A 6 12.97 3.89 20.23
N LYS A 7 12.67 2.75 20.86
CA LYS A 7 13.50 1.56 20.74
C LYS A 7 13.59 1.13 19.27
N VAL A 8 14.81 0.87 18.83
CA VAL A 8 15.09 0.29 17.51
C VAL A 8 14.83 -1.21 17.59
N LEU A 9 13.95 -1.72 16.73
CA LEU A 9 13.70 -3.15 16.63
C LEU A 9 14.95 -3.84 16.05
N THR A 10 15.52 -4.75 16.81
CA THR A 10 16.66 -5.53 16.33
C THR A 10 16.24 -6.60 15.34
N LYS A 11 17.20 -7.11 14.52
CA LYS A 11 16.89 -8.18 13.56
C LYS A 11 16.27 -9.42 14.23
N PRO A 12 16.78 -9.97 15.36
CA PRO A 12 16.11 -11.09 16.04
C PRO A 12 14.70 -10.77 16.53
N GLU A 13 14.45 -9.54 17.00
CA GLU A 13 13.10 -9.12 17.40
C GLU A 13 12.15 -8.99 16.19
N ALA A 14 12.65 -8.51 15.03
CA ALA A 14 11.89 -8.46 13.80
C ALA A 14 11.56 -9.87 13.27
N GLU A 15 12.52 -10.80 13.36
CA GLU A 15 12.30 -12.22 13.04
C GLU A 15 11.22 -12.84 13.93
N GLN A 16 11.27 -12.60 15.23
CA GLN A 16 10.26 -13.08 16.18
C GLN A 16 8.88 -12.48 15.91
N ALA A 17 8.81 -11.20 15.59
CA ALA A 17 7.55 -10.52 15.24
C ALA A 17 6.95 -11.08 13.93
N LEU A 18 7.79 -11.32 12.92
CA LEU A 18 7.38 -11.94 11.66
C LEU A 18 6.90 -13.38 11.87
N ASP A 19 7.63 -14.19 12.64
CA ASP A 19 7.25 -15.57 12.94
C ASP A 19 5.92 -15.64 13.73
N THR A 20 5.64 -14.65 14.59
CA THR A 20 4.35 -14.50 15.28
C THR A 20 3.23 -14.19 14.30
N ALA A 21 3.43 -13.24 13.38
CA ALA A 21 2.46 -12.91 12.33
C ALA A 21 2.18 -14.14 11.43
N ILE A 22 3.22 -14.85 11.01
CA ILE A 22 3.10 -16.09 10.19
C ILE A 22 2.29 -17.17 10.93
N ALA A 23 2.44 -17.31 12.24
CA ALA A 23 1.65 -18.26 13.01
C ALA A 23 0.15 -17.92 12.99
N LEU A 24 -0.21 -16.62 13.00
CA LEU A 24 -1.59 -16.16 12.86
C LEU A 24 -2.11 -16.38 11.43
N VAL A 25 -1.32 -16.04 10.40
CA VAL A 25 -1.64 -16.32 8.98
C VAL A 25 -1.91 -17.82 8.78
N ARG A 26 -1.06 -18.69 9.34
CA ARG A 26 -1.26 -20.15 9.27
C ARG A 26 -2.61 -20.59 9.86
N ARG A 27 -2.97 -20.01 11.00
CA ARG A 27 -4.27 -20.30 11.65
C ARG A 27 -5.44 -19.87 10.78
N ASN A 28 -5.26 -18.83 10.00
CA ASN A 28 -6.28 -18.22 9.15
C ASN A 28 -6.45 -18.94 7.79
N LEU A 29 -5.46 -19.74 7.33
CA LEU A 29 -5.52 -20.42 6.03
C LEU A 29 -6.86 -21.16 5.76
N PRO A 30 -7.41 -21.96 6.71
CA PRO A 30 -8.66 -22.70 6.43
C PRO A 30 -9.88 -21.81 6.16
N LEU A 31 -9.87 -20.56 6.64
CA LEU A 31 -10.95 -19.59 6.38
C LEU A 31 -10.82 -18.92 5.01
N TYR A 32 -9.59 -18.66 4.56
CA TYR A 32 -9.36 -17.78 3.42
C TYR A 32 -8.59 -18.47 2.28
N THR A 33 -8.74 -19.79 2.12
CA THR A 33 -8.20 -20.50 0.94
C THR A 33 -9.08 -20.27 -0.28
N ASP A 34 -10.41 -20.34 -0.12
CA ASP A 34 -11.39 -20.15 -1.20
C ASP A 34 -12.10 -18.79 -1.13
N HIS A 35 -11.78 -17.98 -0.14
CA HIS A 35 -12.33 -16.64 0.09
C HIS A 35 -11.20 -15.64 0.35
N CYS A 36 -11.51 -14.36 0.28
CA CYS A 36 -10.63 -13.29 0.72
C CYS A 36 -11.01 -12.80 2.12
N GLN A 37 -10.08 -12.11 2.76
CA GLN A 37 -10.38 -11.28 3.92
C GLN A 37 -11.10 -10.01 3.44
N ASN A 38 -12.11 -9.58 4.20
CA ASN A 38 -12.70 -8.25 4.02
C ASN A 38 -11.64 -7.15 4.21
N HIS A 39 -11.87 -5.96 3.67
CA HIS A 39 -10.92 -4.84 3.77
C HIS A 39 -10.54 -4.47 5.22
N SER A 40 -11.47 -4.62 6.16
CA SER A 40 -11.26 -4.40 7.59
C SER A 40 -11.93 -5.46 8.43
N SER A 41 -11.43 -5.65 9.64
CA SER A 41 -12.00 -6.53 10.64
C SER A 41 -13.27 -5.94 11.27
N VAL A 42 -13.95 -6.79 12.03
CA VAL A 42 -15.00 -6.40 12.98
C VAL A 42 -14.62 -7.01 14.31
N HIS A 43 -14.30 -6.20 15.29
CA HIS A 43 -13.73 -6.61 16.58
C HIS A 43 -12.48 -7.50 16.40
N ASP A 44 -11.55 -7.04 15.60
CA ASP A 44 -10.28 -7.69 15.24
C ASP A 44 -10.41 -8.97 14.38
N ILE A 45 -11.63 -9.43 14.02
CA ILE A 45 -11.84 -10.64 13.21
C ILE A 45 -12.28 -10.24 11.80
N TYR A 46 -11.60 -10.74 10.78
CA TYR A 46 -11.98 -10.48 9.40
C TYR A 46 -13.19 -11.29 8.95
N PRO A 47 -14.27 -10.65 8.49
CA PRO A 47 -15.29 -11.35 7.73
C PRO A 47 -14.69 -11.92 6.43
N GLN A 48 -15.21 -13.06 5.98
CA GLN A 48 -14.94 -13.58 4.64
C GLN A 48 -15.63 -12.71 3.60
N CYS A 49 -14.99 -12.53 2.45
CA CYS A 49 -15.59 -11.92 1.28
C CYS A 49 -15.19 -12.65 -0.01
N GLU A 50 -15.95 -12.42 -1.07
CA GLU A 50 -15.59 -12.84 -2.41
C GLU A 50 -14.40 -12.03 -2.94
N ASN A 51 -13.69 -12.57 -3.94
CA ASN A 51 -12.58 -11.84 -4.58
C ASN A 51 -13.11 -10.76 -5.52
N ASN A 52 -13.70 -9.70 -4.94
CA ASN A 52 -14.29 -8.58 -5.68
C ASN A 52 -14.00 -7.20 -5.08
N GLN A 53 -13.27 -7.14 -3.94
CA GLN A 53 -12.87 -5.87 -3.32
C GLN A 53 -11.47 -5.46 -3.80
N TRP A 54 -11.13 -4.18 -3.68
CA TRP A 54 -9.82 -3.63 -4.05
C TRP A 54 -8.67 -4.13 -3.16
N THR A 55 -8.99 -4.62 -1.97
CA THR A 55 -8.03 -5.09 -0.96
C THR A 55 -7.71 -6.58 -1.03
N CYS A 56 -8.43 -7.35 -1.83
CA CYS A 56 -8.30 -8.82 -1.84
C CYS A 56 -6.88 -9.33 -2.13
N GLY A 57 -6.02 -8.52 -2.76
CA GLY A 57 -4.63 -8.90 -3.06
C GLY A 57 -3.71 -9.00 -1.85
N PHE A 58 -4.04 -8.35 -0.74
CA PHE A 58 -3.16 -8.31 0.44
C PHE A 58 -3.10 -9.66 1.17
N TRP A 59 -4.22 -10.35 1.32
CA TRP A 59 -4.22 -11.67 1.94
C TRP A 59 -3.32 -12.69 1.21
N PRO A 60 -3.41 -12.93 -0.10
CA PRO A 60 -2.43 -13.79 -0.77
C PRO A 60 -1.00 -13.27 -0.64
N GLY A 61 -0.80 -11.95 -0.53
CA GLY A 61 0.52 -11.36 -0.24
C GLY A 61 1.08 -11.81 1.10
N GLU A 62 0.27 -11.81 2.18
CA GLU A 62 0.66 -12.33 3.50
C GLU A 62 1.01 -13.83 3.43
N VAL A 63 0.23 -14.60 2.66
CA VAL A 63 0.46 -16.03 2.45
C VAL A 63 1.77 -16.26 1.69
N TRP A 64 2.08 -15.45 0.66
CA TRP A 64 3.35 -15.53 -0.05
C TRP A 64 4.56 -15.15 0.80
N LEU A 65 4.47 -14.10 1.62
CA LEU A 65 5.53 -13.73 2.58
C LEU A 65 5.77 -14.86 3.59
N SER A 66 4.69 -15.54 4.01
CA SER A 66 4.78 -16.70 4.92
C SER A 66 5.45 -17.90 4.24
N TYR A 67 5.12 -18.17 2.98
CA TYR A 67 5.80 -19.21 2.20
C TYR A 67 7.29 -18.89 2.01
N GLU A 68 7.61 -17.67 1.63
CA GLU A 68 8.98 -17.21 1.40
C GLU A 68 9.87 -17.32 2.65
N ARG A 69 9.28 -17.12 3.84
CA ARG A 69 9.98 -17.25 5.13
C ARG A 69 10.15 -18.69 5.56
N THR A 70 9.14 -19.55 5.33
CA THR A 70 9.08 -20.90 5.94
C THR A 70 9.37 -22.04 4.97
N GLY A 71 9.13 -21.84 3.67
CA GLY A 71 9.17 -22.92 2.67
C GLY A 71 8.01 -23.93 2.81
N ASP A 72 6.99 -23.64 3.63
CA ASP A 72 5.91 -24.60 3.88
C ASP A 72 4.90 -24.61 2.71
N GLU A 73 4.73 -25.79 2.12
CA GLU A 73 3.86 -26.01 0.96
C GLU A 73 2.37 -25.68 1.23
N ALA A 74 1.93 -25.67 2.49
CA ALA A 74 0.55 -25.29 2.82
C ALA A 74 0.26 -23.85 2.42
N PHE A 75 1.19 -22.90 2.68
CA PHE A 75 1.06 -21.51 2.23
C PHE A 75 1.06 -21.42 0.71
N LYS A 76 2.01 -22.08 0.05
CA LYS A 76 2.10 -22.08 -1.42
C LYS A 76 0.83 -22.60 -2.09
N ASN A 77 0.29 -23.71 -1.59
CA ASN A 77 -0.92 -24.31 -2.15
C ASN A 77 -2.14 -23.39 -2.01
N THR A 78 -2.32 -22.77 -0.83
CA THR A 78 -3.37 -21.75 -0.62
C THR A 78 -3.18 -20.56 -1.57
N ALA A 79 -1.96 -20.03 -1.65
CA ALA A 79 -1.69 -18.88 -2.50
C ALA A 79 -1.91 -19.19 -3.99
N LEU A 80 -1.56 -20.39 -4.47
CA LEU A 80 -1.83 -20.80 -5.85
C LEU A 80 -3.33 -20.99 -6.13
N THR A 81 -4.11 -21.46 -5.17
CA THR A 81 -5.58 -21.50 -5.27
C THR A 81 -6.15 -20.10 -5.45
N LEU A 82 -5.64 -19.13 -4.66
CA LEU A 82 -6.04 -17.73 -4.79
C LEU A 82 -5.61 -17.14 -6.15
N VAL A 83 -4.44 -17.49 -6.69
CA VAL A 83 -4.02 -17.07 -8.05
C VAL A 83 -5.02 -17.50 -9.12
N ASP A 84 -5.60 -18.72 -9.01
CA ASP A 84 -6.64 -19.16 -9.94
C ASP A 84 -7.89 -18.27 -9.84
N SER A 85 -8.29 -17.86 -8.64
CA SER A 85 -9.38 -16.93 -8.41
C SER A 85 -9.08 -15.53 -9.00
N PHE A 86 -7.84 -15.00 -8.86
CA PHE A 86 -7.45 -13.74 -9.44
C PHE A 86 -7.39 -13.79 -10.98
N LEU A 87 -6.92 -14.88 -11.57
CA LEU A 87 -6.96 -15.06 -13.01
C LEU A 87 -8.40 -15.09 -13.52
N TYR A 88 -9.28 -15.82 -12.85
CA TYR A 88 -10.71 -15.82 -13.19
C TYR A 88 -11.32 -14.42 -13.11
N ARG A 89 -11.03 -13.68 -12.02
CA ARG A 89 -11.50 -12.31 -11.80
C ARG A 89 -11.16 -11.38 -12.97
N ILE A 90 -9.91 -11.37 -13.41
CA ILE A 90 -9.49 -10.45 -14.48
C ILE A 90 -9.99 -10.89 -15.85
N GLU A 91 -10.04 -12.19 -16.15
CA GLU A 91 -10.56 -12.70 -17.40
C GLU A 91 -12.07 -12.42 -17.57
N HIS A 92 -12.83 -12.42 -16.46
CA HIS A 92 -14.27 -12.16 -16.46
C HIS A 92 -14.63 -10.70 -16.10
N LYS A 93 -13.64 -9.84 -15.93
CA LYS A 93 -13.81 -8.40 -15.61
C LYS A 93 -14.67 -8.15 -14.35
N ILE A 94 -14.50 -8.97 -13.31
CA ILE A 94 -15.26 -8.86 -12.06
C ILE A 94 -14.66 -7.74 -11.20
N GLU A 95 -15.39 -6.62 -11.04
CA GLU A 95 -14.99 -5.47 -10.22
C GLU A 95 -13.50 -5.09 -10.41
N VAL A 96 -13.12 -4.83 -11.67
CA VAL A 96 -11.75 -4.43 -12.06
C VAL A 96 -11.71 -3.11 -12.82
N ASP A 97 -12.83 -2.37 -12.93
CA ASP A 97 -12.91 -1.09 -13.61
C ASP A 97 -12.54 0.08 -12.65
N HIS A 98 -11.37 -0.01 -12.05
CA HIS A 98 -10.78 0.98 -11.16
C HIS A 98 -9.24 0.90 -11.20
N HIS A 99 -8.56 1.82 -10.51
CA HIS A 99 -7.11 1.94 -10.57
C HIS A 99 -6.33 0.94 -9.70
N ASP A 100 -6.98 0.16 -8.81
CA ASP A 100 -6.31 -0.64 -7.79
C ASP A 100 -5.73 -1.98 -8.29
N MET A 101 -5.40 -2.06 -9.56
CA MET A 101 -4.86 -3.29 -10.17
C MET A 101 -3.50 -3.68 -9.55
N GLY A 102 -2.69 -2.72 -9.14
CA GLY A 102 -1.43 -2.99 -8.45
C GLY A 102 -1.64 -3.64 -7.09
N PHE A 103 -2.53 -3.11 -6.26
CA PHE A 103 -2.88 -3.68 -4.95
C PHE A 103 -3.44 -5.10 -5.06
N LEU A 104 -4.19 -5.39 -6.13
CA LEU A 104 -4.75 -6.72 -6.37
C LEU A 104 -3.71 -7.71 -6.88
N TYR A 105 -2.92 -7.33 -7.88
CA TYR A 105 -2.14 -8.30 -8.66
C TYR A 105 -0.64 -8.33 -8.35
N SER A 106 -0.07 -7.29 -7.72
CA SER A 106 1.33 -7.32 -7.32
C SER A 106 1.58 -8.27 -6.15
N PRO A 107 0.92 -8.14 -4.98
CA PRO A 107 1.18 -9.03 -3.86
C PRO A 107 0.62 -10.45 -4.07
N SER A 108 -0.31 -10.65 -4.99
CA SER A 108 -0.91 -11.96 -5.28
C SER A 108 -0.23 -12.69 -6.44
N CYS A 109 -0.30 -12.13 -7.64
CA CYS A 109 0.05 -12.80 -8.89
C CYS A 109 1.49 -12.55 -9.32
N VAL A 110 2.01 -11.33 -9.18
CA VAL A 110 3.45 -11.04 -9.41
C VAL A 110 4.30 -11.82 -8.41
N ALA A 111 3.90 -11.84 -7.13
CA ALA A 111 4.57 -12.64 -6.09
C ALA A 111 4.61 -14.13 -6.48
N ALA A 112 3.48 -14.68 -6.95
CA ALA A 112 3.41 -16.07 -7.42
C ALA A 112 4.41 -16.35 -8.53
N TYR A 113 4.48 -15.47 -9.53
CA TYR A 113 5.42 -15.63 -10.64
C TYR A 113 6.88 -15.55 -10.17
N LYS A 114 7.21 -14.55 -9.35
CA LYS A 114 8.58 -14.37 -8.82
C LYS A 114 9.05 -15.54 -7.96
N LEU A 115 8.16 -16.07 -7.11
CA LEU A 115 8.52 -17.12 -6.14
C LEU A 115 8.47 -18.53 -6.71
N THR A 116 7.61 -18.79 -7.69
CA THR A 116 7.34 -20.17 -8.16
C THR A 116 7.41 -20.34 -9.67
N GLY A 117 7.57 -19.28 -10.44
CA GLY A 117 7.47 -19.32 -11.91
C GLY A 117 6.03 -19.54 -12.40
N SER A 118 5.00 -19.23 -11.60
CA SER A 118 3.60 -19.43 -11.97
C SER A 118 3.20 -18.66 -13.23
N GLU A 119 3.04 -19.36 -14.35
CA GLU A 119 2.57 -18.73 -15.60
C GLU A 119 1.12 -18.24 -15.52
N LYS A 120 0.29 -18.82 -14.67
CA LYS A 120 -1.05 -18.29 -14.39
C LYS A 120 -0.96 -16.93 -13.67
N GLY A 121 -0.07 -16.81 -12.68
CA GLY A 121 0.19 -15.55 -11.98
C GLY A 121 0.73 -14.50 -12.96
N ARG A 122 1.71 -14.86 -13.79
CA ARG A 122 2.25 -13.96 -14.82
C ARG A 122 1.15 -13.47 -15.77
N LYS A 123 0.32 -14.38 -16.30
CA LYS A 123 -0.80 -14.03 -17.20
C LYS A 123 -1.79 -13.10 -16.52
N ALA A 124 -2.21 -13.41 -15.29
CA ALA A 124 -3.17 -12.59 -14.54
C ALA A 124 -2.64 -11.17 -14.29
N ALA A 125 -1.37 -11.04 -13.90
CA ALA A 125 -0.75 -9.74 -13.64
C ALA A 125 -0.58 -8.89 -14.92
N ILE A 126 -0.26 -9.50 -16.06
CA ILE A 126 -0.20 -8.78 -17.35
C ILE A 126 -1.60 -8.32 -17.77
N LEU A 127 -2.63 -9.17 -17.68
CA LEU A 127 -4.00 -8.77 -17.97
C LEU A 127 -4.49 -7.63 -17.05
N ALA A 128 -4.03 -7.62 -15.80
CA ALA A 128 -4.33 -6.52 -14.87
C ALA A 128 -3.59 -5.23 -15.23
N ALA A 129 -2.36 -5.30 -15.71
CA ALA A 129 -1.63 -4.17 -16.26
C ALA A 129 -2.35 -3.59 -17.50
N ASP A 130 -2.79 -4.44 -18.42
CA ASP A 130 -3.63 -4.05 -19.56
C ASP A 130 -4.91 -3.35 -19.10
N GLN A 131 -5.58 -3.92 -18.09
CA GLN A 131 -6.80 -3.32 -17.51
C GLN A 131 -6.53 -1.95 -16.92
N LEU A 132 -5.44 -1.77 -16.18
CA LEU A 132 -5.05 -0.47 -15.64
C LEU A 132 -4.80 0.53 -16.76
N CYS A 133 -4.14 0.14 -17.85
CA CYS A 133 -3.91 1.00 -19.01
C CYS A 133 -5.21 1.54 -19.62
N THR A 134 -6.31 0.78 -19.56
CA THR A 134 -7.61 1.27 -20.07
C THR A 134 -8.17 2.46 -19.28
N ARG A 135 -7.68 2.70 -18.07
CA ARG A 135 -8.07 3.82 -17.21
C ARG A 135 -7.26 5.09 -17.48
N PHE A 136 -6.26 5.05 -18.37
CA PHE A 136 -5.41 6.20 -18.64
C PHE A 136 -6.14 7.31 -19.41
N GLN A 137 -5.99 8.53 -18.94
CA GLN A 137 -6.57 9.73 -19.53
C GLN A 137 -5.48 10.53 -20.23
N GLU A 138 -5.42 10.43 -21.56
CA GLU A 138 -4.34 11.00 -22.38
C GLU A 138 -4.16 12.52 -22.20
N LYS A 139 -5.26 13.28 -22.09
CA LYS A 139 -5.19 14.74 -21.95
C LYS A 139 -4.60 15.20 -20.62
N GLY A 140 -4.92 14.48 -19.54
CA GLY A 140 -4.45 14.83 -18.19
C GLY A 140 -3.24 14.04 -17.76
N GLU A 141 -2.83 13.03 -18.55
CA GLU A 141 -1.70 12.14 -18.29
C GLU A 141 -1.79 11.46 -16.92
N PHE A 142 -2.96 10.87 -16.61
CA PHE A 142 -3.20 10.16 -15.35
C PHE A 142 -4.12 8.95 -15.48
N PHE A 143 -4.06 8.00 -14.53
CA PHE A 143 -5.04 6.93 -14.41
C PHE A 143 -6.24 7.41 -13.62
N GLN A 144 -7.42 7.40 -14.24
CA GLN A 144 -8.67 7.74 -13.56
C GLN A 144 -9.01 6.68 -12.52
N ALA A 145 -9.30 7.11 -11.28
CA ALA A 145 -9.44 6.22 -10.14
C ALA A 145 -10.60 5.22 -10.30
N TRP A 146 -11.82 5.71 -10.46
CA TRP A 146 -13.03 4.93 -10.69
C TRP A 146 -14.10 5.75 -11.44
N GLY A 147 -15.32 5.19 -11.56
CA GLY A 147 -16.43 5.81 -12.29
C GLY A 147 -16.27 5.69 -13.81
N ALA A 148 -17.30 6.12 -14.55
CA ALA A 148 -17.27 6.09 -16.00
C ALA A 148 -16.09 6.91 -16.55
N LEU A 149 -15.39 6.36 -17.54
CA LEU A 149 -14.20 7.02 -18.11
C LEU A 149 -14.57 8.37 -18.72
N GLY A 150 -13.80 9.40 -18.36
CA GLY A 150 -14.00 10.77 -18.84
C GLY A 150 -15.17 11.52 -18.20
N ALA A 151 -15.93 10.89 -17.28
CA ALA A 151 -17.03 11.55 -16.59
C ALA A 151 -16.53 12.73 -15.74
N ALA A 152 -17.10 13.91 -15.93
CA ALA A 152 -16.60 15.15 -15.32
C ALA A 152 -16.62 15.14 -13.78
N ASP A 153 -17.57 14.45 -13.16
CA ASP A 153 -17.69 14.30 -11.71
C ASP A 153 -16.67 13.32 -11.11
N ASN A 154 -16.02 12.50 -11.94
CA ASN A 154 -15.02 11.51 -11.58
C ASN A 154 -13.71 11.62 -12.37
N TYR A 155 -13.48 12.72 -13.11
CA TYR A 155 -12.23 12.95 -13.85
C TYR A 155 -11.10 13.33 -12.89
N ARG A 156 -10.64 12.31 -12.14
CA ARG A 156 -9.69 12.48 -11.04
C ARG A 156 -8.81 11.24 -10.85
N TYR A 157 -7.68 11.46 -10.24
CA TYR A 157 -6.84 10.39 -9.70
C TYR A 157 -6.75 10.49 -8.17
N ILE A 158 -6.22 9.44 -7.57
CA ILE A 158 -6.02 9.32 -6.13
C ILE A 158 -4.55 8.99 -5.88
N ILE A 159 -4.01 9.50 -4.77
CA ILE A 159 -2.60 9.31 -4.38
C ILE A 159 -2.20 7.84 -4.28
N ASP A 160 -3.14 6.95 -3.97
CA ASP A 160 -2.98 5.50 -3.86
C ASP A 160 -2.46 4.87 -5.15
N CYS A 161 -2.74 5.49 -6.30
CA CYS A 161 -2.28 5.00 -7.60
C CYS A 161 -0.76 4.95 -7.71
N LEU A 162 -0.02 5.71 -6.89
CA LEU A 162 1.44 5.60 -6.80
C LEU A 162 1.93 4.21 -6.36
N LEU A 163 1.09 3.40 -5.69
CA LEU A 163 1.34 2.00 -5.36
C LEU A 163 0.66 1.01 -6.33
N ASN A 164 -0.11 1.50 -7.29
CA ASN A 164 -0.72 0.66 -8.32
C ASN A 164 0.10 0.65 -9.62
N VAL A 165 0.71 1.78 -9.98
CA VAL A 165 1.55 1.89 -11.18
C VAL A 165 2.83 1.04 -11.15
N PRO A 166 3.41 0.59 -10.01
CA PRO A 166 4.50 -0.37 -10.02
C PRO A 166 4.22 -1.65 -10.81
N LEU A 167 2.96 -2.12 -10.84
CA LEU A 167 2.54 -3.22 -11.70
C LEU A 167 2.89 -2.98 -13.18
N LEU A 168 2.81 -1.73 -13.65
CA LEU A 168 3.14 -1.36 -15.02
C LEU A 168 4.65 -1.38 -15.27
N TYR A 169 5.46 -0.93 -14.32
CA TYR A 169 6.91 -1.06 -14.43
C TYR A 169 7.32 -2.54 -14.51
N TRP A 170 6.75 -3.38 -13.64
CA TRP A 170 6.97 -4.83 -13.68
C TRP A 170 6.51 -5.44 -15.02
N ALA A 171 5.34 -5.05 -15.53
CA ALA A 171 4.83 -5.53 -16.82
C ALA A 171 5.77 -5.13 -17.97
N SER A 172 6.30 -3.90 -17.95
CA SER A 172 7.28 -3.43 -18.93
C SER A 172 8.56 -4.28 -18.92
N GLU A 173 9.14 -4.54 -17.74
CA GLU A 173 10.33 -5.38 -17.60
C GLU A 173 10.06 -6.84 -18.04
N THR A 174 8.88 -7.36 -17.71
CA THR A 174 8.52 -8.77 -17.97
C THR A 174 8.18 -9.04 -19.44
N THR A 175 7.59 -8.06 -20.13
CA THR A 175 7.15 -8.21 -21.54
C THR A 175 8.12 -7.59 -22.54
N GLY A 176 8.95 -6.64 -22.11
CA GLY A 176 9.79 -5.80 -22.98
C GLY A 176 9.01 -4.65 -23.64
N ASP A 177 7.72 -4.45 -23.31
CA ASP A 177 6.91 -3.34 -23.85
C ASP A 177 7.06 -2.08 -22.97
N ALA A 178 7.73 -1.07 -23.50
CA ALA A 178 7.95 0.20 -22.83
C ALA A 178 6.67 1.00 -22.60
N HIS A 179 5.58 0.70 -23.31
CA HIS A 179 4.31 1.43 -23.19
C HIS A 179 3.80 1.47 -21.74
N TYR A 180 3.89 0.36 -21.01
CA TYR A 180 3.48 0.31 -19.61
C TYR A 180 4.26 1.29 -18.73
N ALA A 181 5.59 1.28 -18.83
CA ALA A 181 6.45 2.18 -18.06
C ALA A 181 6.25 3.65 -18.43
N ASP A 182 5.99 3.95 -19.72
CA ASP A 182 5.72 5.31 -20.19
C ASP A 182 4.43 5.87 -19.58
N LEU A 183 3.35 5.08 -19.53
CA LEU A 183 2.09 5.49 -18.90
C LEU A 183 2.26 5.68 -17.38
N ALA A 184 2.98 4.76 -16.71
CA ALA A 184 3.29 4.88 -15.31
C ALA A 184 4.07 6.17 -15.01
N HIS A 185 5.09 6.47 -15.82
CA HIS A 185 5.89 7.69 -15.68
C HIS A 185 5.05 8.97 -15.85
N LYS A 186 4.19 9.03 -16.86
CA LYS A 186 3.29 10.17 -17.08
C LYS A 186 2.39 10.40 -15.86
N HIS A 187 1.75 9.33 -15.37
CA HIS A 187 0.89 9.42 -14.20
C HIS A 187 1.65 9.93 -12.95
N VAL A 188 2.81 9.34 -12.66
CA VAL A 188 3.62 9.75 -11.50
C VAL A 188 4.01 11.22 -11.61
N THR A 189 4.44 11.67 -12.79
CA THR A 189 4.81 13.08 -13.03
C THR A 189 3.63 14.02 -12.78
N THR A 190 2.44 13.69 -13.29
CA THR A 190 1.21 14.45 -13.04
C THR A 190 0.84 14.49 -11.56
N CYS A 191 0.95 13.33 -10.88
CA CYS A 191 0.67 13.21 -9.45
C CYS A 191 1.63 14.07 -8.60
N LEU A 192 2.93 14.03 -8.87
CA LEU A 192 3.92 14.81 -8.15
C LEU A 192 3.73 16.32 -8.34
N ALA A 193 3.34 16.74 -9.55
CA ALA A 193 3.14 18.16 -9.86
C ALA A 193 1.93 18.77 -9.15
N ASN A 194 0.89 17.99 -8.90
CA ASN A 194 -0.40 18.52 -8.45
C ASN A 194 -0.81 18.05 -7.04
N SER A 195 -0.45 16.82 -6.64
CA SER A 195 -0.90 16.28 -5.35
C SER A 195 0.02 16.58 -4.18
N ILE A 196 1.28 16.94 -4.42
CA ILE A 196 2.23 17.31 -3.36
C ILE A 196 2.21 18.82 -3.19
N ARG A 197 1.75 19.27 -2.01
CA ARG A 197 1.74 20.70 -1.65
C ARG A 197 3.16 21.22 -1.41
N PRO A 198 3.36 22.56 -1.38
CA PRO A 198 4.69 23.16 -1.13
C PRO A 198 5.34 22.72 0.19
N ASP A 199 4.53 22.42 1.23
CA ASP A 199 4.99 21.96 2.54
C ASP A 199 5.32 20.45 2.59
N GLY A 200 5.08 19.70 1.49
CA GLY A 200 5.29 18.27 1.41
C GLY A 200 4.09 17.41 1.80
N SER A 201 2.98 18.02 2.25
CA SER A 201 1.74 17.29 2.47
C SER A 201 1.08 16.87 1.15
N THR A 202 0.24 15.83 1.18
CA THR A 202 -0.42 15.34 -0.03
C THR A 202 -1.93 15.57 0.01
N TYR A 203 -2.53 15.82 -1.16
CA TYR A 203 -3.96 15.64 -1.36
C TYR A 203 -4.31 14.16 -1.45
N HIS A 204 -5.48 13.78 -0.95
CA HIS A 204 -6.00 12.42 -1.14
C HIS A 204 -6.38 12.18 -2.60
N THR A 205 -7.18 13.06 -3.19
CA THR A 205 -7.62 12.99 -4.59
C THR A 205 -7.41 14.33 -5.29
N PHE A 206 -7.19 14.30 -6.60
CA PHE A 206 -7.00 15.51 -7.38
C PHE A 206 -7.86 15.46 -8.65
N PHE A 207 -8.72 16.47 -8.81
CA PHE A 207 -9.59 16.63 -9.96
C PHE A 207 -8.88 17.35 -11.10
N MET A 208 -9.03 16.82 -12.29
CA MET A 208 -8.53 17.38 -13.55
C MET A 208 -9.70 17.83 -14.41
N ASP A 209 -9.46 18.74 -15.33
CA ASP A 209 -10.48 19.21 -16.29
C ASP A 209 -10.58 18.22 -17.46
N PRO A 210 -11.76 17.63 -17.74
CA PRO A 210 -11.92 16.64 -18.80
C PRO A 210 -11.81 17.22 -20.22
N VAL A 211 -11.91 18.55 -20.37
CA VAL A 211 -11.81 19.23 -21.68
C VAL A 211 -10.36 19.57 -21.98
N THR A 212 -9.66 20.17 -21.03
CA THR A 212 -8.27 20.64 -21.19
C THR A 212 -7.22 19.65 -20.71
N GLY A 213 -7.57 18.73 -19.81
CA GLY A 213 -6.63 17.88 -19.09
C GLY A 213 -5.89 18.60 -17.94
N GLY A 214 -6.13 19.90 -17.73
CA GLY A 214 -5.43 20.71 -16.74
C GLY A 214 -5.87 20.44 -15.29
N PRO A 215 -5.05 20.86 -14.28
CA PRO A 215 -5.37 20.69 -12.88
C PRO A 215 -6.52 21.62 -12.44
N VAL A 216 -7.44 21.12 -11.61
CA VAL A 216 -8.59 21.89 -11.10
C VAL A 216 -8.47 22.10 -9.58
N ARG A 217 -8.48 21.03 -8.80
CA ARG A 217 -8.42 21.12 -7.33
C ARG A 217 -8.07 19.81 -6.66
N GLY A 218 -7.39 19.92 -5.52
CA GLY A 218 -7.28 18.83 -4.58
C GLY A 218 -8.55 18.70 -3.71
N ALA A 219 -8.82 17.49 -3.25
CA ALA A 219 -9.94 17.19 -2.37
C ALA A 219 -9.65 15.94 -1.53
N THR A 220 -10.59 15.59 -0.63
CA THR A 220 -10.55 14.33 0.08
C THR A 220 -11.87 13.59 0.04
N CYS A 221 -11.81 12.27 0.09
CA CYS A 221 -12.92 11.40 0.45
C CYS A 221 -12.73 10.88 1.88
N GLN A 222 -11.55 10.32 2.17
CA GLN A 222 -11.25 9.61 3.42
C GLN A 222 -10.48 10.45 4.45
N GLY A 223 -9.83 11.56 4.08
CA GLY A 223 -9.18 12.48 5.02
C GLY A 223 -10.19 13.34 5.78
N TYR A 224 -9.72 14.12 6.74
CA TYR A 224 -10.58 14.95 7.60
C TYR A 224 -11.32 16.04 6.83
N LYS A 225 -10.60 16.77 5.94
CA LYS A 225 -11.15 17.81 5.06
C LYS A 225 -10.26 17.98 3.81
N ASP A 226 -10.72 18.71 2.80
CA ASP A 226 -10.04 18.85 1.50
C ASP A 226 -8.60 19.38 1.60
N ASP A 227 -8.31 20.26 2.56
CA ASP A 227 -6.99 20.85 2.80
C ASP A 227 -6.20 20.17 3.93
N SER A 228 -6.72 19.09 4.53
CA SER A 228 -5.98 18.25 5.49
C SER A 228 -5.04 17.28 4.79
N CYS A 229 -4.36 16.46 5.56
CA CYS A 229 -3.46 15.45 5.06
C CYS A 229 -3.81 14.08 5.64
N TRP A 230 -4.51 13.27 4.88
CA TRP A 230 -4.84 11.89 5.22
C TRP A 230 -3.57 11.06 5.39
N ALA A 231 -3.39 10.45 6.58
CA ALA A 231 -2.12 9.83 6.95
C ALA A 231 -1.71 8.67 6.02
N ARG A 232 -2.66 7.84 5.61
CA ARG A 232 -2.41 6.75 4.67
C ARG A 232 -2.09 7.27 3.27
N GLY A 233 -2.74 8.34 2.82
CA GLY A 233 -2.41 9.00 1.55
C GLY A 233 -0.97 9.54 1.54
N GLN A 234 -0.53 10.14 2.65
CA GLN A 234 0.87 10.57 2.81
C GLN A 234 1.83 9.37 2.75
N ALA A 235 1.46 8.24 3.38
CA ALA A 235 2.25 7.02 3.35
C ALA A 235 2.37 6.42 1.94
N TRP A 236 1.28 6.44 1.16
CA TRP A 236 1.31 6.06 -0.26
C TRP A 236 2.25 6.94 -1.06
N GLY A 237 2.26 8.25 -0.78
CA GLY A 237 3.21 9.19 -1.37
C GLY A 237 4.66 8.83 -1.07
N VAL A 238 4.99 8.48 0.18
CA VAL A 238 6.34 8.05 0.58
C VAL A 238 6.74 6.76 -0.15
N TYR A 239 5.93 5.71 -0.06
CA TYR A 239 6.36 4.42 -0.58
C TYR A 239 6.31 4.38 -2.12
N GLY A 240 5.28 4.94 -2.74
CA GLY A 240 5.14 4.95 -4.19
C GLY A 240 6.24 5.73 -4.92
N THR A 241 6.70 6.85 -4.34
CA THR A 241 7.83 7.60 -4.90
C THR A 241 9.15 6.83 -4.76
N ALA A 242 9.37 6.10 -3.67
CA ALA A 242 10.53 5.24 -3.51
C ALA A 242 10.57 4.11 -4.55
N ILE A 243 9.44 3.44 -4.81
CA ILE A 243 9.35 2.38 -5.83
C ILE A 243 9.51 2.98 -7.24
N SER A 244 8.87 4.11 -7.53
CA SER A 244 9.04 4.77 -8.83
C SER A 244 10.49 5.17 -9.08
N TYR A 245 11.22 5.60 -8.04
CA TYR A 245 12.66 5.83 -8.13
C TYR A 245 13.45 4.54 -8.39
N ARG A 246 13.09 3.44 -7.75
CA ARG A 246 13.72 2.13 -8.01
C ARG A 246 13.71 1.78 -9.49
N TYR A 247 12.57 1.91 -10.14
CA TYR A 247 12.41 1.52 -11.54
C TYR A 247 13.02 2.51 -12.54
N THR A 248 12.95 3.81 -12.24
CA THR A 248 13.27 4.85 -13.23
C THR A 248 14.59 5.55 -12.99
N ARG A 249 15.11 5.56 -11.76
CA ARG A 249 16.29 6.33 -11.31
C ARG A 249 16.16 7.84 -11.54
N ARG A 250 14.95 8.36 -11.69
CA ARG A 250 14.72 9.79 -11.88
C ARG A 250 14.85 10.54 -10.57
N PRO A 251 15.79 11.49 -10.44
CA PRO A 251 16.07 12.17 -9.17
C PRO A 251 14.86 12.90 -8.59
N GLU A 252 13.96 13.41 -9.43
CA GLU A 252 12.74 14.09 -8.99
C GLU A 252 11.83 13.21 -8.12
N TYR A 253 11.87 11.90 -8.28
CA TYR A 253 11.07 10.96 -7.46
C TYR A 253 11.68 10.79 -6.07
N LEU A 254 13.01 10.76 -5.97
CA LEU A 254 13.69 10.73 -4.67
C LEU A 254 13.55 12.07 -3.92
N ASP A 255 13.55 13.18 -4.64
CA ASP A 255 13.31 14.51 -4.05
C ASP A 255 11.87 14.64 -3.54
N ALA A 256 10.89 14.11 -4.28
CA ALA A 256 9.50 14.02 -3.83
C ALA A 256 9.37 13.12 -2.59
N PHE A 257 10.01 11.94 -2.59
CA PHE A 257 10.09 11.06 -1.42
C PHE A 257 10.56 11.82 -0.17
N ARG A 258 11.68 12.54 -0.26
CA ARG A 258 12.25 13.30 0.87
C ARG A 258 11.29 14.37 1.38
N ARG A 259 10.62 15.09 0.48
CA ARG A 259 9.66 16.16 0.84
C ARG A 259 8.43 15.58 1.55
N VAL A 260 7.84 14.52 0.99
CA VAL A 260 6.65 13.85 1.55
C VAL A 260 6.99 13.19 2.88
N LEU A 261 8.16 12.54 2.99
CA LEU A 261 8.65 11.95 4.22
C LEU A 261 8.88 13.01 5.32
N ALA A 262 9.48 14.14 4.98
CA ALA A 262 9.76 15.22 5.95
C ALA A 262 8.47 15.71 6.62
N TYR A 263 7.41 15.96 5.86
CA TYR A 263 6.11 16.35 6.39
C TYR A 263 5.54 15.27 7.31
N TYR A 264 5.58 14.00 6.87
CA TYR A 264 5.11 12.87 7.67
C TYR A 264 5.79 12.80 9.04
N LEU A 265 7.12 12.87 9.07
CA LEU A 265 7.92 12.78 10.29
C LEU A 265 7.69 13.94 11.25
N GLU A 266 7.49 15.16 10.72
CA GLU A 266 7.23 16.35 11.55
C GLU A 266 5.92 16.20 12.34
N ARG A 267 4.93 15.51 11.78
CA ARG A 267 3.58 15.37 12.32
C ARG A 267 3.37 14.12 13.17
N LEU A 268 4.37 13.23 13.25
CA LEU A 268 4.24 12.01 14.03
C LEU A 268 4.14 12.28 15.54
N PRO A 269 3.23 11.55 16.23
CA PRO A 269 3.21 11.44 17.69
C PRO A 269 4.48 10.76 18.22
N GLU A 270 4.63 10.72 19.56
CA GLU A 270 5.80 10.13 20.22
C GLU A 270 5.96 8.63 19.95
N ASP A 271 4.85 7.90 19.75
CA ASP A 271 4.86 6.47 19.46
C ASP A 271 5.08 6.13 17.97
N LEU A 272 5.33 7.11 17.12
CA LEU A 272 5.62 6.96 15.69
C LEU A 272 4.47 6.36 14.85
N VAL A 273 3.27 6.24 15.39
CA VAL A 273 2.08 5.79 14.68
C VAL A 273 1.13 6.98 14.52
N PRO A 274 0.83 7.44 13.30
CA PRO A 274 0.02 8.64 13.11
C PRO A 274 -1.45 8.40 13.47
N TYR A 275 -2.17 9.49 13.71
CA TYR A 275 -3.62 9.49 13.64
C TYR A 275 -4.07 9.31 12.18
N TRP A 276 -5.34 8.96 11.97
CA TRP A 276 -5.90 8.72 10.63
C TRP A 276 -5.79 9.91 9.67
N ASP A 277 -5.70 11.12 10.19
CA ASP A 277 -5.35 12.34 9.45
C ASP A 277 -4.28 13.11 10.22
N MET A 278 -3.29 13.61 9.52
CA MET A 278 -2.11 14.27 10.10
C MET A 278 -2.40 15.69 10.60
N THR A 279 -3.64 16.16 10.49
CA THR A 279 -4.13 17.33 11.23
C THR A 279 -4.06 17.10 12.74
N PHE A 280 -4.25 15.87 13.18
CA PHE A 280 -4.17 15.45 14.57
C PHE A 280 -2.76 14.99 14.92
N THR A 281 -2.18 15.54 15.98
CA THR A 281 -0.77 15.26 16.35
C THR A 281 -0.59 14.77 17.80
N SER A 282 -1.37 15.26 18.74
CA SER A 282 -1.35 14.86 20.16
C SER A 282 -2.56 15.41 20.89
N GLY A 283 -2.87 14.87 22.07
CA GLY A 283 -3.92 15.39 22.96
C GLY A 283 -5.33 15.26 22.39
N THR A 284 -5.58 14.27 21.55
CA THR A 284 -6.87 13.98 20.91
C THR A 284 -7.28 12.52 21.14
N GLU A 285 -8.59 12.24 21.11
CA GLU A 285 -9.16 10.90 21.12
C GLU A 285 -9.41 10.34 19.71
N GLU A 286 -8.89 11.00 18.67
CA GLU A 286 -9.01 10.54 17.28
C GLU A 286 -8.30 9.18 17.09
N PRO A 287 -8.85 8.29 16.26
CA PRO A 287 -8.26 6.98 16.03
C PRO A 287 -6.90 7.06 15.32
N ARG A 288 -6.08 6.05 15.53
CA ARG A 288 -4.82 5.88 14.82
C ARG A 288 -5.05 5.28 13.43
N ASP A 289 -4.03 5.35 12.59
CA ASP A 289 -3.90 4.50 11.41
C ASP A 289 -2.52 3.81 11.42
N SER A 290 -2.46 2.66 12.09
CA SER A 290 -1.24 1.86 12.23
C SER A 290 -0.71 1.36 10.90
N SER A 291 -1.57 1.20 9.88
CA SER A 291 -1.17 0.79 8.54
C SER A 291 -0.20 1.79 7.90
N SER A 292 -0.43 3.08 8.14
CA SER A 292 0.41 4.16 7.61
C SER A 292 1.86 4.04 8.07
N ALA A 293 2.11 3.66 9.34
CA ALA A 293 3.46 3.47 9.87
C ALA A 293 4.18 2.31 9.16
N SER A 294 3.50 1.19 8.94
CA SER A 294 4.06 0.03 8.23
C SER A 294 4.38 0.35 6.76
N ILE A 295 3.51 1.08 6.08
CA ILE A 295 3.72 1.52 4.68
C ILE A 295 4.94 2.44 4.58
N VAL A 296 5.07 3.42 5.47
CA VAL A 296 6.23 4.33 5.48
C VAL A 296 7.51 3.58 5.80
N ALA A 297 7.48 2.59 6.71
CA ALA A 297 8.63 1.75 6.99
C ALA A 297 9.10 0.98 5.73
N CYS A 298 8.17 0.44 4.92
CA CYS A 298 8.51 -0.16 3.61
C CYS A 298 9.17 0.85 2.67
N GLY A 299 8.63 2.06 2.58
CA GLY A 299 9.20 3.13 1.76
C GLY A 299 10.60 3.56 2.18
N LEU A 300 10.85 3.70 3.49
CA LEU A 300 12.16 3.99 4.06
C LEU A 300 13.19 2.91 3.72
N LEU A 301 12.82 1.64 3.91
CA LEU A 301 13.69 0.49 3.62
C LEU A 301 13.96 0.32 2.13
N GLU A 302 13.01 0.69 1.27
CA GLU A 302 13.25 0.72 -0.17
C GLU A 302 14.20 1.85 -0.55
N ALA A 303 13.93 3.09 -0.10
CA ALA A 303 14.78 4.25 -0.41
C ALA A 303 16.21 4.10 0.11
N ALA A 304 16.41 3.44 1.25
CA ALA A 304 17.72 3.17 1.84
C ALA A 304 18.67 2.42 0.89
N LYS A 305 18.13 1.65 -0.07
CA LYS A 305 18.94 0.93 -1.07
C LYS A 305 19.62 1.85 -2.10
N TYR A 306 19.22 3.13 -2.19
CA TYR A 306 19.57 4.02 -3.29
C TYR A 306 20.18 5.35 -2.88
N VAL A 307 20.39 5.56 -1.60
CA VAL A 307 20.96 6.80 -1.04
C VAL A 307 22.33 6.54 -0.43
N GLY A 308 23.03 7.59 0.00
CA GLY A 308 24.32 7.44 0.64
C GLY A 308 24.24 6.72 2.00
N ASN A 309 25.35 6.14 2.45
CA ASN A 309 25.39 5.26 3.63
C ASN A 309 24.81 5.90 4.90
N ASP A 310 25.07 7.18 5.15
CA ASP A 310 24.57 7.87 6.36
C ASP A 310 23.04 8.04 6.30
N GLU A 311 22.50 8.44 5.14
CA GLU A 311 21.07 8.59 4.92
C GLU A 311 20.37 7.20 4.96
N ALA A 312 20.99 6.17 4.38
CA ALA A 312 20.51 4.80 4.41
C ALA A 312 20.42 4.25 5.84
N ALA A 313 21.44 4.50 6.65
CA ALA A 313 21.46 4.11 8.06
C ALA A 313 20.35 4.83 8.86
N GLU A 314 20.13 6.12 8.58
CA GLU A 314 19.06 6.89 9.22
C GLU A 314 17.68 6.36 8.84
N TYR A 315 17.42 6.09 7.56
CA TYR A 315 16.15 5.50 7.09
C TYR A 315 15.89 4.13 7.68
N THR A 316 16.90 3.27 7.70
CA THR A 316 16.79 1.92 8.28
C THR A 316 16.51 1.98 9.78
N LYS A 317 17.19 2.86 10.50
CA LYS A 317 16.97 3.07 11.93
C LYS A 317 15.55 3.54 12.21
N LEU A 318 15.08 4.51 11.44
CA LEU A 318 13.74 5.06 11.60
C LEU A 318 12.65 4.04 11.31
N ALA A 319 12.78 3.26 10.23
CA ALA A 319 11.88 2.15 9.92
C ALA A 319 11.85 1.13 11.07
N ALA A 320 13.01 0.76 11.61
CA ALA A 320 13.10 -0.16 12.74
C ALA A 320 12.51 0.42 14.05
N GLN A 321 12.54 1.73 14.26
CA GLN A 321 11.86 2.39 15.38
C GLN A 321 10.34 2.38 15.22
N MET A 322 9.83 2.70 14.02
CA MET A 322 8.40 2.65 13.70
C MET A 322 7.85 1.22 13.89
N LEU A 323 8.52 0.24 13.31
CA LEU A 323 8.13 -1.17 13.44
C LEU A 323 8.27 -1.70 14.89
N GLY A 324 9.23 -1.19 15.64
CA GLY A 324 9.37 -1.47 17.08
C GLY A 324 8.15 -1.00 17.86
N SER A 325 7.62 0.18 17.54
CA SER A 325 6.39 0.70 18.15
C SER A 325 5.17 -0.14 17.73
N VAL A 326 5.02 -0.41 16.44
CA VAL A 326 3.91 -1.25 15.93
C VAL A 326 3.97 -2.65 16.59
N ALA A 327 5.11 -3.30 16.61
CA ALA A 327 5.29 -4.62 17.21
C ALA A 327 5.01 -4.66 18.72
N ALA A 328 5.34 -3.58 19.45
CA ALA A 328 5.15 -3.52 20.90
C ALA A 328 3.69 -3.23 21.30
N HIS A 329 2.99 -2.34 20.59
CA HIS A 329 1.76 -1.74 21.06
C HIS A 329 0.53 -2.03 20.18
N TYR A 330 0.73 -2.42 18.92
CA TYR A 330 -0.33 -2.57 17.92
C TYR A 330 -0.46 -4.00 17.39
N ALA A 331 0.64 -4.75 17.32
CA ALA A 331 0.63 -6.11 16.78
C ALA A 331 -0.08 -7.10 17.69
N VAL A 332 -0.91 -7.94 17.09
CA VAL A 332 -1.59 -9.06 17.75
C VAL A 332 -0.56 -10.16 18.02
N LYS A 333 -0.55 -10.70 19.24
CA LYS A 333 0.38 -11.76 19.65
C LYS A 333 -0.25 -13.15 19.55
N GLU A 334 -1.54 -13.23 19.84
CA GLU A 334 -2.35 -14.46 19.78
C GLU A 334 -3.83 -14.10 19.59
N GLY A 335 -4.64 -15.05 19.18
CA GLY A 335 -6.07 -14.86 19.02
C GLY A 335 -6.75 -16.02 18.33
N PRO A 336 -8.08 -15.95 18.15
CA PRO A 336 -8.86 -16.97 17.45
C PRO A 336 -8.53 -16.99 15.95
N GLN A 337 -9.12 -17.94 15.24
CA GLN A 337 -9.10 -17.99 13.78
C GLN A 337 -9.83 -16.77 13.20
N GLY A 338 -9.27 -16.20 12.14
CA GLY A 338 -9.79 -15.00 11.50
C GLY A 338 -9.26 -13.67 12.05
N ILE A 339 -8.46 -13.70 13.14
CA ILE A 339 -7.89 -12.48 13.74
C ILE A 339 -6.90 -11.80 12.79
N GLY A 340 -6.92 -10.46 12.76
CA GLY A 340 -5.92 -9.66 12.05
C GLY A 340 -4.58 -9.62 12.77
N LEU A 341 -3.59 -9.00 12.13
CA LEU A 341 -2.20 -8.95 12.63
C LEU A 341 -1.88 -7.65 13.35
N VAL A 342 -2.48 -6.53 12.93
CA VAL A 342 -2.18 -5.19 13.48
C VAL A 342 -3.46 -4.42 13.73
N ARG A 343 -3.69 -4.04 14.99
CA ARG A 343 -4.85 -3.26 15.45
C ARG A 343 -4.68 -1.78 15.19
N HIS A 344 -5.77 -1.05 15.40
CA HIS A 344 -5.79 0.42 15.34
C HIS A 344 -5.46 0.99 13.96
N GLY A 345 -5.85 0.28 12.90
CA GLY A 345 -5.97 0.81 11.55
C GLY A 345 -7.31 1.53 11.39
N THR A 346 -7.37 2.48 10.47
CA THR A 346 -8.62 3.19 10.15
C THR A 346 -8.80 3.23 8.64
N TYR A 347 -9.78 2.48 8.12
CA TYR A 347 -10.10 2.50 6.69
C TYR A 347 -10.69 3.84 6.29
N SER A 348 -11.87 4.18 6.79
CA SER A 348 -12.46 5.49 6.55
C SER A 348 -13.26 5.97 7.75
N LYS A 349 -12.98 7.20 8.19
CA LYS A 349 -13.67 7.85 9.30
C LYS A 349 -14.46 9.04 8.80
N LYS A 350 -15.77 9.06 9.11
CA LYS A 350 -16.63 10.20 8.80
C LYS A 350 -16.21 11.43 9.60
N SER A 351 -16.08 12.55 8.93
CA SER A 351 -15.94 13.89 9.51
C SER A 351 -17.07 14.80 9.01
N PRO A 352 -17.24 16.00 9.57
CA PRO A 352 -18.19 16.99 9.04
C PRO A 352 -17.84 17.50 7.63
N TYR A 353 -16.61 17.26 7.16
CA TYR A 353 -16.04 17.88 5.95
C TYR A 353 -15.72 16.89 4.83
N ASN A 354 -15.73 15.58 5.08
CA ASN A 354 -15.46 14.57 4.07
C ASN A 354 -16.73 13.88 3.58
N THR A 355 -16.59 13.08 2.52
CA THR A 355 -17.73 12.42 1.85
C THR A 355 -17.79 10.91 2.10
N CYS A 356 -16.83 10.33 2.84
CA CYS A 356 -16.81 8.88 3.07
C CYS A 356 -17.94 8.43 4.02
N THR A 357 -18.23 7.13 3.94
CA THR A 357 -18.99 6.40 4.97
C THR A 357 -18.00 5.92 6.04
N PRO A 358 -18.36 5.92 7.33
CA PRO A 358 -17.49 5.34 8.37
C PRO A 358 -17.44 3.82 8.21
N GLU A 359 -16.23 3.27 8.11
CA GLU A 359 -16.01 1.85 7.90
C GLU A 359 -14.60 1.47 8.37
N GLY A 360 -14.48 0.35 9.12
CA GLY A 360 -13.20 -0.12 9.62
C GLY A 360 -12.43 0.95 10.41
N VAL A 361 -13.10 1.62 11.34
CA VAL A 361 -12.50 2.64 12.22
C VAL A 361 -11.96 1.95 13.45
N ASP A 362 -10.66 2.12 13.72
CA ASP A 362 -9.97 1.52 14.88
C ASP A 362 -10.00 -0.02 14.88
N GLU A 363 -9.82 -0.63 13.71
CA GLU A 363 -9.87 -2.06 13.43
C GLU A 363 -8.53 -2.58 12.87
N CYS A 364 -8.40 -3.88 12.63
CA CYS A 364 -7.37 -4.39 11.73
C CYS A 364 -7.77 -4.09 10.29
N VAL A 365 -6.81 -3.77 9.43
CA VAL A 365 -7.02 -3.52 8.00
C VAL A 365 -6.05 -4.37 7.17
N SER A 366 -6.56 -5.04 6.13
CA SER A 366 -5.80 -6.08 5.41
C SER A 366 -4.48 -5.57 4.81
N TRP A 367 -4.44 -4.34 4.30
CA TRP A 367 -3.17 -3.73 3.86
C TRP A 367 -2.24 -3.43 5.04
N GLY A 368 -2.76 -3.09 6.22
CA GLY A 368 -1.95 -2.87 7.43
C GLY A 368 -1.19 -4.13 7.83
N ASP A 369 -1.88 -5.26 7.78
CA ASP A 369 -1.33 -6.58 8.09
C ASP A 369 -0.25 -6.96 7.06
N TYR A 370 -0.55 -6.82 5.77
CA TYR A 370 0.39 -7.10 4.70
C TYR A 370 1.66 -6.23 4.79
N PHE A 371 1.53 -4.90 4.90
CA PHE A 371 2.70 -4.02 4.93
C PHE A 371 3.51 -4.17 6.22
N TYR A 372 2.90 -4.57 7.33
CA TYR A 372 3.64 -4.95 8.53
C TYR A 372 4.53 -6.16 8.27
N MET A 373 4.00 -7.22 7.67
CA MET A 373 4.79 -8.41 7.32
C MET A 373 5.86 -8.09 6.27
N GLU A 374 5.55 -7.28 5.25
CA GLU A 374 6.52 -6.85 4.25
C GLU A 374 7.67 -6.07 4.89
N ALA A 375 7.37 -5.09 5.74
CA ALA A 375 8.39 -4.28 6.39
C ALA A 375 9.28 -5.11 7.33
N LEU A 376 8.72 -6.06 8.09
CA LEU A 376 9.49 -7.01 8.90
C LEU A 376 10.37 -7.91 8.02
N THR A 377 9.85 -8.39 6.89
CA THR A 377 10.64 -9.19 5.94
C THR A 377 11.85 -8.41 5.43
N ARG A 378 11.67 -7.14 5.08
CA ARG A 378 12.74 -6.24 4.64
C ARG A 378 13.80 -5.96 5.72
N LEU A 379 13.43 -5.95 7.00
CA LEU A 379 14.40 -5.82 8.12
C LEU A 379 15.19 -7.10 8.36
N THR A 380 14.65 -8.27 7.98
CA THR A 380 15.26 -9.56 8.28
C THR A 380 16.21 -10.06 7.19
N LYS A 381 15.97 -9.64 5.94
CA LYS A 381 16.80 -10.04 4.78
C LYS A 381 16.81 -8.97 3.68
N ASP A 382 17.77 -9.07 2.78
CA ASP A 382 17.64 -8.38 1.50
C ASP A 382 16.49 -9.03 0.71
N TRP A 383 15.45 -8.23 0.47
CA TRP A 383 14.20 -8.73 -0.07
C TRP A 383 13.91 -8.11 -1.43
N GLU A 384 13.54 -8.97 -2.37
CA GLU A 384 13.05 -8.55 -3.67
C GLU A 384 11.56 -8.31 -3.60
N LEU A 385 11.15 -7.05 -3.85
CA LEU A 385 9.76 -6.66 -3.70
C LEU A 385 8.86 -7.33 -4.74
N TYR A 386 7.57 -7.47 -4.38
CA TYR A 386 6.55 -7.98 -5.29
C TYR A 386 5.96 -6.88 -6.20
N TRP A 387 6.16 -5.60 -5.82
CA TRP A 387 5.65 -4.41 -6.52
C TRP A 387 6.37 -4.17 -7.85
#